data_51f7e772e09d892949056ed911ae730a
#
_entry.id   51f7e772e09d892949056ed911ae730a
#
_cell.length_a   1.000
_cell.length_b   1.000
_cell.length_c   1.000
_cell.angle_alpha   90.00
_cell.angle_beta   90.00
_cell.angle_gamma   90.00
#
_symmetry.space_group_name_H-M   'P 1'
#
loop_
_entity.id
_entity.type
_entity.pdbx_description
1 polymer ?
#
loop_
_entity_poly.entity_id
_entity_poly.type
_entity_poly.pdbx_seq_one_letter_code
_entity_poly.pdbx_strand_id
1 'polypeptide(L)'
;MAGIKQAGFVNCTPIQAQTLPLALAGRDVAGQAQTGTGKTAAFLLATYQSLLTKPPAPNRSPTSVRALIVAPTRELAVQIHYDAKTLGAHTGLKQQVVFGGIDYEKQRQELGAGCDVLIGTPGRLIDYFKQHVFDLRHAQVLVLDEADRMFDLGFIADIRYIMRRLPPPERRQSMLFSATLSQRVLELAYEHMNNPELVRIEPDKMTVDRVRQLMYYPSMEEKVPLLIGLLHQTEAVRTMVFVNTKRTAERLEATLKANGFEAQALSGDVPQNKRLRFLRDFHDGKLAVLIATDVASRGLHIPDVSHVFNFDLPQDAADYVHRIGRTARAGAEGDAISFACEEYAVSLPDIETYVGHKIPFSPIAPELLAQGVIAGVPIRSSPHPGGARRHGGGGGGRSGGGGGRAGGGGGRRGPPAGRRHGGGRGGR
;
A
#
# COMPACT_ATOMS: atom_id res chain seq x y z
N MET A 1 10.69 10.83 25.54
CA MET A 1 9.99 10.02 26.60
C MET A 1 8.53 10.39 26.75
N ALA A 2 8.11 11.66 26.77
CA ALA A 2 6.69 12.05 26.93
C ALA A 2 5.76 11.41 25.87
N GLY A 3 6.12 11.48 24.58
CA GLY A 3 5.33 10.87 23.50
C GLY A 3 5.21 9.34 23.61
N ILE A 4 6.22 8.65 24.10
CA ILE A 4 6.18 7.19 24.34
C ILE A 4 5.15 6.85 25.43
N LYS A 5 5.15 7.62 26.53
CA LYS A 5 4.15 7.44 27.61
C LYS A 5 2.74 7.75 27.13
N GLN A 6 2.58 8.81 26.35
CA GLN A 6 1.29 9.20 25.77
C GLN A 6 0.75 8.13 24.80
N ALA A 7 1.64 7.46 24.05
CA ALA A 7 1.28 6.36 23.16
C ALA A 7 1.00 5.03 23.88
N GLY A 8 1.18 4.97 25.22
CA GLY A 8 0.89 3.77 26.03
C GLY A 8 1.91 2.63 25.87
N PHE A 9 3.09 2.90 25.33
CA PHE A 9 4.13 1.87 25.19
C PHE A 9 4.79 1.57 26.54
N VAL A 10 4.72 0.31 26.95
CA VAL A 10 5.29 -0.19 28.22
C VAL A 10 6.50 -1.08 27.95
N ASN A 11 6.40 -1.99 26.98
CA ASN A 11 7.44 -2.94 26.62
C ASN A 11 7.80 -2.84 25.14
N CYS A 12 9.05 -3.19 24.80
CA CYS A 12 9.47 -3.33 23.41
C CYS A 12 8.97 -4.64 22.81
N THR A 13 8.50 -4.56 21.56
CA THR A 13 8.29 -5.77 20.75
C THR A 13 9.64 -6.36 20.31
N PRO A 14 9.71 -7.62 19.85
CA PRO A 14 10.97 -8.24 19.41
C PRO A 14 11.72 -7.42 18.35
N ILE A 15 11.03 -6.87 17.34
CA ILE A 15 11.68 -6.03 16.32
C ILE A 15 12.20 -4.72 16.93
N GLN A 16 11.48 -4.12 17.85
CA GLN A 16 11.93 -2.90 18.55
C GLN A 16 13.15 -3.17 19.40
N ALA A 17 13.14 -4.28 20.17
CA ALA A 17 14.25 -4.67 21.06
C ALA A 17 15.57 -4.89 20.29
N GLN A 18 15.49 -5.46 19.08
CA GLN A 18 16.68 -5.69 18.25
C GLN A 18 17.09 -4.49 17.41
N THR A 19 16.12 -3.71 16.91
CA THR A 19 16.40 -2.58 16.01
C THR A 19 16.83 -1.32 16.75
N LEU A 20 16.15 -0.97 17.86
CA LEU A 20 16.39 0.30 18.56
C LEU A 20 17.84 0.48 19.03
N PRO A 21 18.52 -0.51 19.64
CA PRO A 21 19.91 -0.31 20.05
C PRO A 21 20.84 0.09 18.88
N LEU A 22 20.66 -0.55 17.73
CA LEU A 22 21.46 -0.28 16.52
C LEU A 22 21.10 1.10 15.91
N ALA A 23 19.83 1.35 15.74
CA ALA A 23 19.34 2.59 15.12
C ALA A 23 19.61 3.83 16.01
N LEU A 24 19.48 3.72 17.33
CA LEU A 24 19.82 4.80 18.28
C LEU A 24 21.33 5.08 18.33
N ALA A 25 22.17 4.07 18.04
CA ALA A 25 23.62 4.25 17.85
C ALA A 25 23.97 4.89 16.48
N GLY A 26 22.97 5.21 15.65
CA GLY A 26 23.16 5.86 14.34
C GLY A 26 23.52 4.90 13.21
N ARG A 27 23.43 3.58 13.42
CA ARG A 27 23.69 2.57 12.38
C ARG A 27 22.53 2.43 11.40
N ASP A 28 22.84 2.06 10.19
CA ASP A 28 21.83 1.69 9.20
C ASP A 28 21.29 0.30 9.52
N VAL A 29 19.98 0.10 9.37
CA VAL A 29 19.31 -1.16 9.72
C VAL A 29 18.38 -1.61 8.60
N ALA A 30 18.50 -2.87 8.19
CA ALA A 30 17.51 -3.54 7.34
C ALA A 30 16.76 -4.59 8.18
N GLY A 31 15.52 -4.27 8.54
CA GLY A 31 14.68 -5.06 9.45
C GLY A 31 13.64 -5.89 8.72
N GLN A 32 13.66 -7.21 8.95
CA GLN A 32 12.60 -8.12 8.50
C GLN A 32 11.62 -8.35 9.64
N ALA A 33 10.38 -7.87 9.45
CA ALA A 33 9.29 -8.16 10.36
C ALA A 33 7.93 -7.91 9.69
N GLN A 34 6.93 -8.68 10.06
CA GLN A 34 5.56 -8.56 9.54
C GLN A 34 4.90 -7.25 9.92
N THR A 35 3.80 -6.90 9.23
CA THR A 35 2.96 -5.73 9.57
C THR A 35 2.33 -5.95 10.95
N GLY A 36 2.27 -4.89 11.78
CA GLY A 36 1.70 -4.96 13.13
C GLY A 36 2.69 -5.36 14.23
N THR A 37 3.96 -5.62 13.92
CA THR A 37 5.00 -5.96 14.90
C THR A 37 5.63 -4.75 15.62
N GLY A 38 5.18 -3.52 15.29
CA GLY A 38 5.67 -2.30 15.93
C GLY A 38 6.87 -1.65 15.24
N LYS A 39 7.17 -1.98 13.98
CA LYS A 39 8.24 -1.35 13.17
C LYS A 39 8.14 0.18 13.14
N THR A 40 6.93 0.71 12.96
CA THR A 40 6.66 2.14 12.86
C THR A 40 7.19 2.89 14.07
N ALA A 41 6.93 2.41 15.28
CA ALA A 41 7.46 3.03 16.49
C ALA A 41 9.00 2.95 16.54
N ALA A 42 9.61 1.83 16.14
CA ALA A 42 11.06 1.68 16.13
C ALA A 42 11.73 2.75 15.25
N PHE A 43 11.34 2.87 13.98
CA PHE A 43 11.98 3.85 13.09
C PHE A 43 11.60 5.29 13.42
N LEU A 44 10.40 5.59 13.91
CA LEU A 44 10.02 6.94 14.34
C LEU A 44 10.84 7.39 15.55
N LEU A 45 11.02 6.54 16.55
CA LEU A 45 11.82 6.85 17.73
C LEU A 45 13.30 7.08 17.35
N ALA A 46 13.87 6.23 16.50
CA ALA A 46 15.23 6.42 15.98
C ALA A 46 15.36 7.72 15.19
N THR A 47 14.38 8.02 14.32
CA THR A 47 14.33 9.26 13.56
C THR A 47 14.31 10.48 14.47
N TYR A 48 13.42 10.52 15.45
CA TYR A 48 13.31 11.65 16.37
C TYR A 48 14.58 11.80 17.20
N GLN A 49 15.14 10.73 17.73
CA GLN A 49 16.40 10.77 18.47
C GLN A 49 17.53 11.34 17.60
N SER A 50 17.66 10.87 16.36
CA SER A 50 18.67 11.38 15.42
C SER A 50 18.49 12.88 15.16
N LEU A 51 17.26 13.35 14.91
CA LEU A 51 16.98 14.76 14.64
C LEU A 51 17.11 15.67 15.85
N LEU A 52 16.88 15.18 17.06
CA LEU A 52 17.04 15.93 18.31
C LEU A 52 18.50 16.02 18.73
N THR A 53 19.31 15.01 18.46
CA THR A 53 20.74 14.99 18.81
C THR A 53 21.65 15.65 17.78
N LYS A 54 21.26 15.59 16.50
CA LYS A 54 22.01 16.22 15.40
C LYS A 54 21.31 17.53 15.00
N PRO A 55 21.92 18.70 15.19
CA PRO A 55 21.28 19.97 14.83
C PRO A 55 21.04 20.07 13.33
N PRO A 56 20.05 20.88 12.89
CA PRO A 56 19.87 21.17 11.47
C PRO A 56 21.09 21.93 10.93
N ALA A 57 21.36 21.77 9.63
CA ALA A 57 22.42 22.53 8.96
C ALA A 57 22.16 24.05 9.09
N PRO A 58 23.19 24.87 9.30
CA PRO A 58 23.03 26.33 9.54
C PRO A 58 22.28 27.05 8.42
N ASN A 59 22.45 26.61 7.16
CA ASN A 59 21.85 27.22 5.97
C ASN A 59 20.63 26.43 5.45
N ARG A 60 19.96 25.67 6.32
CA ARG A 60 18.80 24.88 5.92
C ARG A 60 17.60 25.79 5.64
N SER A 61 17.02 25.66 4.44
CA SER A 61 15.70 26.22 4.14
C SER A 61 14.60 25.50 4.95
N PRO A 62 13.52 26.19 5.35
CA PRO A 62 12.37 25.54 5.99
C PRO A 62 11.80 24.37 5.20
N THR A 63 11.90 24.38 3.86
CA THR A 63 11.45 23.34 2.95
C THR A 63 12.50 22.25 2.69
N SER A 64 13.72 22.38 3.22
CA SER A 64 14.72 21.31 3.20
C SER A 64 14.41 20.27 4.25
N VAL A 65 14.02 19.07 3.82
CA VAL A 65 13.59 17.98 4.71
C VAL A 65 14.78 17.38 5.45
N ARG A 66 14.62 17.08 6.74
CA ARG A 66 15.65 16.44 7.58
C ARG A 66 15.48 14.91 7.65
N ALA A 67 14.25 14.44 7.61
CA ALA A 67 13.96 13.01 7.52
C ALA A 67 12.91 12.73 6.46
N LEU A 68 13.14 11.73 5.63
CA LEU A 68 12.22 11.25 4.62
C LEU A 68 11.77 9.83 4.97
N ILE A 69 10.46 9.61 5.04
CA ILE A 69 9.85 8.30 5.26
C ILE A 69 8.99 7.96 4.03
N VAL A 70 9.33 6.88 3.35
CA VAL A 70 8.64 6.44 2.12
C VAL A 70 7.80 5.22 2.43
N ALA A 71 6.53 5.28 2.08
CA ALA A 71 5.57 4.20 2.23
C ALA A 71 4.94 3.85 0.87
N PRO A 72 4.69 2.56 0.55
CA PRO A 72 4.16 2.13 -0.75
C PRO A 72 2.72 2.59 -0.99
N THR A 73 1.93 2.74 0.05
CA THR A 73 0.50 3.05 -0.02
C THR A 73 0.16 4.35 0.71
N ARG A 74 -0.94 4.97 0.27
CA ARG A 74 -1.45 6.22 0.86
C ARG A 74 -1.91 6.01 2.29
N GLU A 75 -2.54 4.89 2.52
CA GLU A 75 -3.08 4.47 3.81
C GLU A 75 -1.95 4.30 4.83
N LEU A 76 -0.88 3.61 4.45
CA LEU A 76 0.28 3.43 5.32
C LEU A 76 0.98 4.78 5.60
N ALA A 77 1.11 5.64 4.60
CA ALA A 77 1.67 6.99 4.80
C ALA A 77 0.86 7.81 5.80
N VAL A 78 -0.48 7.77 5.72
CA VAL A 78 -1.39 8.43 6.67
C VAL A 78 -1.25 7.86 8.07
N GLN A 79 -1.16 6.54 8.19
CA GLN A 79 -0.98 5.87 9.47
C GLN A 79 0.36 6.22 10.11
N ILE A 80 1.47 6.12 9.35
CA ILE A 80 2.79 6.54 9.86
C ILE A 80 2.74 7.99 10.32
N HIS A 81 2.03 8.86 9.60
CA HIS A 81 1.88 10.26 10.01
C HIS A 81 1.09 10.42 11.32
N TYR A 82 0.03 9.64 11.52
CA TYR A 82 -0.72 9.64 12.78
C TYR A 82 0.17 9.21 13.95
N ASP A 83 0.90 8.11 13.79
CA ASP A 83 1.86 7.63 14.81
C ASP A 83 2.98 8.64 15.03
N ALA A 84 3.48 9.28 13.96
CA ALA A 84 4.48 10.34 14.02
C ALA A 84 3.99 11.53 14.84
N LYS A 85 2.76 11.98 14.66
CA LYS A 85 2.16 13.06 15.46
C LYS A 85 2.09 12.70 16.94
N THR A 86 1.65 11.48 17.26
CA THR A 86 1.51 11.02 18.64
C THR A 86 2.87 10.92 19.33
N LEU A 87 3.82 10.23 18.71
CA LEU A 87 5.17 10.04 19.27
C LEU A 87 6.00 11.33 19.27
N GLY A 88 5.82 12.16 18.25
CA GLY A 88 6.55 13.41 18.06
C GLY A 88 5.92 14.65 18.72
N ALA A 89 4.78 14.52 19.42
CA ALA A 89 3.99 15.64 19.94
C ALA A 89 4.80 16.62 20.82
N HIS A 90 5.82 16.11 21.51
CA HIS A 90 6.66 16.88 22.43
C HIS A 90 8.07 17.19 21.89
N THR A 91 8.31 16.99 20.60
CA THR A 91 9.64 17.18 19.99
C THR A 91 9.84 18.57 19.38
N GLY A 92 8.77 19.28 19.08
CA GLY A 92 8.81 20.54 18.32
C GLY A 92 9.10 20.35 16.82
N LEU A 93 9.31 19.12 16.35
CA LEU A 93 9.56 18.81 14.94
C LEU A 93 8.26 18.87 14.13
N LYS A 94 8.33 19.50 12.96
CA LYS A 94 7.18 19.57 12.03
C LYS A 94 7.12 18.33 11.16
N GLN A 95 6.00 17.61 11.24
CA GLN A 95 5.75 16.42 10.40
C GLN A 95 4.70 16.74 9.35
N GLN A 96 4.92 16.31 8.11
CA GLN A 96 3.99 16.45 7.00
C GLN A 96 3.84 15.13 6.25
N VAL A 97 2.65 14.92 5.67
CA VAL A 97 2.37 13.74 4.84
C VAL A 97 1.88 14.15 3.46
N VAL A 98 2.43 13.50 2.41
CA VAL A 98 2.06 13.78 1.03
C VAL A 98 1.77 12.50 0.26
N PHE A 99 0.61 12.45 -0.42
CA PHE A 99 0.19 11.29 -1.22
C PHE A 99 -0.81 11.70 -2.30
N GLY A 100 -1.01 10.85 -3.31
CA GLY A 100 -1.91 11.14 -4.41
C GLY A 100 -3.40 10.98 -4.04
N GLY A 101 -4.29 11.56 -4.85
CA GLY A 101 -5.75 11.34 -4.75
C GLY A 101 -6.48 12.23 -3.76
N ILE A 102 -5.84 13.25 -3.23
CA ILE A 102 -6.44 14.33 -2.43
C ILE A 102 -5.97 15.68 -2.94
N ASP A 103 -6.47 16.75 -2.35
CA ASP A 103 -6.20 18.13 -2.74
C ASP A 103 -4.69 18.41 -2.88
N TYR A 104 -4.30 18.70 -4.12
CA TYR A 104 -2.92 18.91 -4.51
C TYR A 104 -2.37 20.23 -3.94
N GLU A 105 -3.08 21.31 -4.12
CA GLU A 105 -2.62 22.64 -3.74
C GLU A 105 -2.54 22.80 -2.20
N LYS A 106 -3.47 22.21 -1.47
CA LYS A 106 -3.45 22.21 -0.01
C LYS A 106 -2.19 21.55 0.52
N GLN A 107 -1.86 20.33 0.05
CA GLN A 107 -0.62 19.65 0.47
C GLN A 107 0.63 20.46 0.10
N ARG A 108 0.63 21.10 -1.08
CA ARG A 108 1.74 21.95 -1.53
C ARG A 108 1.95 23.14 -0.63
N GLN A 109 0.88 23.83 -0.24
CA GLN A 109 0.93 24.97 0.69
C GLN A 109 1.41 24.55 2.09
N GLU A 110 0.87 23.46 2.64
CA GLU A 110 1.27 22.91 3.92
C GLU A 110 2.76 22.54 3.93
N LEU A 111 3.26 21.91 2.87
CA LEU A 111 4.68 21.57 2.74
C LEU A 111 5.55 22.81 2.57
N GLY A 112 5.08 23.83 1.86
CA GLY A 112 5.76 25.12 1.69
C GLY A 112 5.94 25.90 3.00
N ALA A 113 5.11 25.66 4.01
CA ALA A 113 5.26 26.23 5.36
C ALA A 113 6.43 25.62 6.17
N GLY A 114 7.14 24.65 5.60
CA GLY A 114 8.30 23.99 6.17
C GLY A 114 7.97 22.65 6.86
N CYS A 115 8.95 21.74 6.80
CA CYS A 115 8.83 20.36 7.27
C CYS A 115 10.19 19.84 7.76
N ASP A 116 10.21 19.14 8.89
CA ASP A 116 11.38 18.41 9.36
C ASP A 116 11.30 16.93 8.95
N VAL A 117 10.14 16.30 9.12
CA VAL A 117 9.89 14.90 8.78
C VAL A 117 8.82 14.82 7.70
N LEU A 118 9.20 14.43 6.50
CA LEU A 118 8.30 14.25 5.38
C LEU A 118 7.98 12.77 5.20
N ILE A 119 6.71 12.44 5.21
CA ILE A 119 6.19 11.08 4.99
C ILE A 119 5.45 11.10 3.65
N GLY A 120 5.63 10.08 2.81
CA GLY A 120 4.87 10.09 1.56
C GLY A 120 4.96 8.85 0.70
N THR A 121 4.13 8.83 -0.34
CA THR A 121 4.18 7.80 -1.38
C THR A 121 5.10 8.23 -2.53
N PRO A 122 5.81 7.30 -3.19
CA PRO A 122 6.86 7.61 -4.15
C PRO A 122 6.45 8.62 -5.23
N GLY A 123 5.34 8.39 -5.91
CA GLY A 123 4.91 9.24 -7.02
C GLY A 123 4.66 10.70 -6.61
N ARG A 124 4.01 10.97 -5.47
CA ARG A 124 3.74 12.33 -5.00
C ARG A 124 5.01 13.01 -4.47
N LEU A 125 5.90 12.26 -3.83
CA LEU A 125 7.20 12.77 -3.41
C LEU A 125 8.03 13.25 -4.61
N ILE A 126 8.09 12.44 -5.67
CA ILE A 126 8.82 12.78 -6.90
C ILE A 126 8.20 13.98 -7.61
N ASP A 127 6.88 14.04 -7.67
CA ASP A 127 6.15 15.14 -8.30
C ASP A 127 6.47 16.48 -7.62
N TYR A 128 6.32 16.57 -6.30
CA TYR A 128 6.66 17.79 -5.56
C TYR A 128 8.15 18.11 -5.55
N PHE A 129 9.02 17.08 -5.53
CA PHE A 129 10.46 17.29 -5.66
C PHE A 129 10.84 17.92 -7.01
N LYS A 130 10.27 17.42 -8.11
CA LYS A 130 10.49 17.98 -9.45
C LYS A 130 10.00 19.43 -9.58
N GLN A 131 9.01 19.82 -8.81
CA GLN A 131 8.48 21.19 -8.76
C GLN A 131 9.17 22.07 -7.71
N HIS A 132 10.25 21.59 -7.09
CA HIS A 132 11.03 22.33 -6.09
C HIS A 132 10.19 22.81 -4.88
N VAL A 133 9.11 22.09 -4.53
CA VAL A 133 8.30 22.39 -3.33
C VAL A 133 9.10 22.09 -2.06
N PHE A 134 9.96 21.11 -2.11
CA PHE A 134 10.93 20.76 -1.07
C PHE A 134 12.25 20.26 -1.67
N ASP A 135 13.29 20.19 -0.86
CA ASP A 135 14.57 19.58 -1.23
C ASP A 135 15.06 18.56 -0.20
N LEU A 136 15.99 17.71 -0.62
CA LEU A 136 16.54 16.59 0.15
C LEU A 136 18.02 16.79 0.54
N ARG A 137 18.63 17.93 0.24
CA ARG A 137 20.07 18.17 0.42
C ARG A 137 20.54 18.05 1.86
N HIS A 138 19.66 18.28 2.82
CA HIS A 138 19.93 18.24 4.25
C HIS A 138 19.26 17.06 4.95
N ALA A 139 18.85 16.02 4.20
CA ALA A 139 18.23 14.83 4.79
C ALA A 139 19.26 14.06 5.61
N GLN A 140 18.97 13.89 6.88
CA GLN A 140 19.78 13.18 7.87
C GLN A 140 19.32 11.74 8.07
N VAL A 141 18.05 11.47 7.78
CA VAL A 141 17.42 10.14 7.94
C VAL A 141 16.59 9.78 6.73
N LEU A 142 16.73 8.54 6.26
CA LEU A 142 15.83 7.90 5.29
C LEU A 142 15.19 6.67 5.92
N VAL A 143 13.89 6.51 5.75
CA VAL A 143 13.18 5.27 6.08
C VAL A 143 12.42 4.78 4.85
N LEU A 144 12.57 3.50 4.54
CA LEU A 144 11.74 2.77 3.58
C LEU A 144 10.92 1.75 4.36
N ASP A 145 9.61 1.90 4.39
CA ASP A 145 8.73 0.91 5.03
C ASP A 145 7.96 0.09 4.00
N GLU A 146 7.80 -1.20 4.26
CA GLU A 146 7.25 -2.20 3.33
C GLU A 146 7.98 -2.20 1.97
N ALA A 147 9.33 -2.37 2.00
CA ALA A 147 10.16 -2.30 0.80
C ALA A 147 9.80 -3.38 -0.23
N ASP A 148 9.53 -4.62 0.18
CA ASP A 148 9.03 -5.70 -0.68
C ASP A 148 7.78 -5.27 -1.45
N ARG A 149 6.87 -4.61 -0.75
CA ARG A 149 5.65 -4.07 -1.35
C ARG A 149 5.91 -3.00 -2.41
N MET A 150 6.95 -2.20 -2.22
CA MET A 150 7.35 -1.21 -3.24
C MET A 150 7.83 -1.89 -4.52
N PHE A 151 8.47 -3.06 -4.43
CA PHE A 151 8.81 -3.90 -5.58
C PHE A 151 7.58 -4.44 -6.29
N ASP A 152 6.62 -5.01 -5.54
CA ASP A 152 5.39 -5.58 -6.09
C ASP A 152 4.54 -4.54 -6.84
N LEU A 153 4.53 -3.31 -6.35
CA LEU A 153 3.82 -2.19 -6.97
C LEU A 153 4.60 -1.50 -8.10
N GLY A 154 5.82 -1.96 -8.40
CA GLY A 154 6.64 -1.42 -9.47
C GLY A 154 7.33 -0.09 -9.16
N PHE A 155 7.42 0.33 -7.89
CA PHE A 155 8.02 1.61 -7.50
C PHE A 155 9.55 1.60 -7.40
N ILE A 156 10.22 0.52 -7.78
CA ILE A 156 11.68 0.42 -7.62
C ILE A 156 12.46 1.52 -8.34
N ALA A 157 12.02 1.90 -9.55
CA ALA A 157 12.64 3.00 -10.29
C ALA A 157 12.44 4.34 -9.56
N ASP A 158 11.28 4.55 -8.97
CA ASP A 158 10.95 5.74 -8.19
C ASP A 158 11.76 5.82 -6.90
N ILE A 159 11.93 4.70 -6.19
CA ILE A 159 12.75 4.62 -4.98
C ILE A 159 14.20 4.93 -5.31
N ARG A 160 14.78 4.30 -6.34
CA ARG A 160 16.15 4.61 -6.79
C ARG A 160 16.31 6.07 -7.23
N TYR A 161 15.26 6.64 -7.86
CA TYR A 161 15.25 8.06 -8.22
C TYR A 161 15.35 8.95 -6.98
N ILE A 162 14.58 8.67 -5.91
CA ILE A 162 14.61 9.41 -4.64
C ILE A 162 15.96 9.24 -3.95
N MET A 163 16.45 8.01 -3.81
CA MET A 163 17.68 7.70 -3.06
C MET A 163 18.93 8.38 -3.65
N ARG A 164 19.01 8.52 -4.99
CA ARG A 164 20.10 9.22 -5.68
C ARG A 164 20.10 10.74 -5.44
N ARG A 165 19.06 11.32 -4.85
CA ARG A 165 18.92 12.75 -4.56
C ARG A 165 19.11 13.10 -3.09
N LEU A 166 19.24 12.09 -2.28
CA LEU A 166 19.61 12.21 -0.88
C LEU A 166 21.13 12.42 -0.74
N PRO A 167 21.61 12.94 0.39
CA PRO A 167 23.04 12.90 0.73
C PRO A 167 23.61 11.46 0.61
N PRO A 168 24.91 11.30 0.40
CA PRO A 168 25.56 9.98 0.38
C PRO A 168 25.20 9.14 1.61
N PRO A 169 25.19 7.81 1.50
CA PRO A 169 24.80 6.92 2.60
C PRO A 169 25.57 7.19 3.91
N GLU A 170 26.87 7.55 3.81
CA GLU A 170 27.75 7.80 4.96
C GLU A 170 27.38 9.09 5.73
N ARG A 171 26.60 9.98 5.10
CA ARG A 171 26.18 11.27 5.68
C ARG A 171 24.74 11.27 6.19
N ARG A 172 24.05 10.16 6.04
CA ARG A 172 22.68 9.97 6.53
C ARG A 172 22.56 8.64 7.24
N GLN A 173 21.56 8.50 8.05
CA GLN A 173 21.13 7.21 8.57
C GLN A 173 20.00 6.65 7.70
N SER A 174 20.08 5.39 7.30
CA SER A 174 19.04 4.74 6.50
C SER A 174 18.47 3.54 7.23
N MET A 175 17.16 3.43 7.24
CA MET A 175 16.44 2.28 7.80
C MET A 175 15.49 1.71 6.74
N LEU A 176 15.53 0.42 6.52
CA LEU A 176 14.67 -0.30 5.59
C LEU A 176 13.92 -1.37 6.36
N PHE A 177 12.60 -1.39 6.21
CA PHE A 177 11.74 -2.41 6.81
C PHE A 177 10.93 -3.12 5.74
N SER A 178 10.82 -4.44 5.89
CA SER A 178 10.15 -5.30 4.92
C SER A 178 9.57 -6.53 5.62
N ALA A 179 8.51 -7.12 5.10
CA ALA A 179 8.03 -8.41 5.57
C ALA A 179 8.97 -9.54 5.13
N THR A 180 9.63 -9.36 3.97
CA THR A 180 10.61 -10.30 3.44
C THR A 180 11.89 -9.58 3.06
N LEU A 181 13.06 -10.16 3.40
CA LEU A 181 14.37 -9.73 2.92
C LEU A 181 14.78 -10.58 1.71
N SER A 182 13.98 -10.49 0.63
CA SER A 182 14.32 -11.14 -0.64
C SER A 182 15.63 -10.59 -1.19
N GLN A 183 16.26 -11.31 -2.14
CA GLN A 183 17.50 -10.86 -2.79
C GLN A 183 17.36 -9.44 -3.35
N ARG A 184 16.24 -9.10 -3.99
CA ARG A 184 15.98 -7.76 -4.53
C ARG A 184 15.94 -6.65 -3.47
N VAL A 185 15.37 -6.96 -2.30
CA VAL A 185 15.34 -6.02 -1.16
C VAL A 185 16.73 -5.84 -0.58
N LEU A 186 17.51 -6.92 -0.45
CA LEU A 186 18.89 -6.85 0.01
C LEU A 186 19.79 -6.10 -0.95
N GLU A 187 19.66 -6.31 -2.28
CA GLU A 187 20.37 -5.54 -3.30
C GLU A 187 20.12 -4.03 -3.13
N LEU A 188 18.85 -3.63 -2.95
CA LEU A 188 18.51 -2.22 -2.71
C LEU A 188 19.17 -1.67 -1.43
N ALA A 189 19.17 -2.47 -0.35
CA ALA A 189 19.80 -2.08 0.90
C ALA A 189 21.31 -1.90 0.75
N TYR A 190 22.01 -2.86 0.16
CA TYR A 190 23.47 -2.77 -0.03
C TYR A 190 23.90 -1.73 -1.07
N GLU A 191 23.05 -1.45 -2.09
CA GLU A 191 23.32 -0.39 -3.09
C GLU A 191 23.23 1.02 -2.48
N HIS A 192 22.39 1.22 -1.48
CA HIS A 192 21.99 2.57 -1.07
C HIS A 192 22.08 2.87 0.44
N MET A 193 22.52 1.94 1.25
CA MET A 193 22.69 2.10 2.70
C MET A 193 24.15 1.91 3.10
N ASN A 194 24.54 2.46 4.24
CA ASN A 194 25.91 2.39 4.75
C ASN A 194 26.07 1.14 5.63
N ASN A 195 26.50 0.04 5.03
CA ASN A 195 26.75 -1.25 5.70
C ASN A 195 25.63 -1.61 6.70
N PRO A 196 24.40 -1.86 6.20
CA PRO A 196 23.23 -2.03 7.07
C PRO A 196 23.31 -3.31 7.92
N GLU A 197 22.95 -3.19 9.19
CA GLU A 197 22.74 -4.35 10.07
C GLU A 197 21.43 -5.05 9.70
N LEU A 198 21.53 -6.36 9.48
CA LEU A 198 20.36 -7.17 9.16
C LEU A 198 19.71 -7.68 10.45
N VAL A 199 18.52 -7.19 10.73
CA VAL A 199 17.68 -7.67 11.85
C VAL A 199 16.58 -8.54 11.27
N ARG A 200 16.56 -9.80 11.62
CA ARG A 200 15.53 -10.75 11.19
C ARG A 200 14.73 -11.22 12.38
N ILE A 201 13.46 -10.87 12.39
CA ILE A 201 12.50 -11.51 13.29
C ILE A 201 11.85 -12.60 12.46
N GLU A 202 12.13 -13.84 12.81
CA GLU A 202 11.41 -14.95 12.21
C GLU A 202 9.92 -14.72 12.41
N PRO A 203 9.11 -14.96 11.37
CA PRO A 203 7.67 -14.93 11.54
C PRO A 203 7.36 -15.85 12.71
N ASP A 204 6.81 -15.30 13.78
CA ASP A 204 6.38 -16.11 14.90
C ASP A 204 5.44 -17.18 14.33
N LYS A 205 5.86 -18.44 14.30
CA LYS A 205 4.95 -19.56 14.10
C LYS A 205 3.73 -19.39 15.01
N MET A 206 3.95 -18.75 16.17
CA MET A 206 2.92 -18.35 17.13
C MET A 206 1.81 -17.43 16.56
N THR A 207 2.02 -16.66 15.48
CA THR A 207 0.93 -15.86 14.91
C THR A 207 -0.06 -16.74 14.16
N VAL A 208 0.43 -17.74 13.44
CA VAL A 208 -0.42 -18.75 12.77
C VAL A 208 -1.05 -19.68 13.81
N ASP A 209 -0.29 -20.04 14.86
CA ASP A 209 -0.75 -20.92 15.95
C ASP A 209 -1.79 -20.27 16.87
N ARG A 210 -1.83 -18.94 16.93
CA ARG A 210 -2.84 -18.17 17.71
C ARG A 210 -4.13 -17.88 16.94
N VAL A 211 -4.10 -18.06 15.61
CA VAL A 211 -5.30 -17.95 14.79
C VAL A 211 -6.01 -19.29 14.80
N ARG A 212 -7.21 -19.35 15.36
CA ARG A 212 -8.06 -20.52 15.23
C ARG A 212 -8.56 -20.60 13.79
N GLN A 213 -8.03 -21.54 13.02
CA GLN A 213 -8.35 -21.72 11.61
C GLN A 213 -9.43 -22.78 11.45
N LEU A 214 -10.39 -22.50 10.57
CA LEU A 214 -11.48 -23.43 10.25
C LEU A 214 -11.80 -23.37 8.75
N MET A 215 -12.01 -24.52 8.13
CA MET A 215 -12.35 -24.67 6.72
C MET A 215 -13.77 -25.22 6.55
N TYR A 216 -14.51 -24.65 5.61
CA TYR A 216 -15.77 -25.20 5.09
C TYR A 216 -15.65 -25.47 3.60
N TYR A 217 -16.44 -26.42 3.09
CA TYR A 217 -16.49 -26.78 1.67
C TYR A 217 -17.88 -26.48 1.09
N PRO A 218 -18.29 -25.21 0.99
CA PRO A 218 -19.56 -24.85 0.40
C PRO A 218 -19.52 -24.99 -1.12
N SER A 219 -20.65 -25.32 -1.73
CA SER A 219 -20.87 -25.07 -3.15
C SER A 219 -20.88 -23.54 -3.42
N MET A 220 -20.74 -23.15 -4.68
CA MET A 220 -20.79 -21.74 -5.06
C MET A 220 -22.10 -21.06 -4.65
N GLU A 221 -23.20 -21.80 -4.61
CA GLU A 221 -24.53 -21.31 -4.22
C GLU A 221 -24.67 -21.16 -2.70
N GLU A 222 -24.01 -22.01 -1.93
CA GLU A 222 -24.04 -22.01 -0.47
C GLU A 222 -23.13 -20.98 0.17
N LYS A 223 -22.13 -20.45 -0.54
CA LYS A 223 -21.13 -19.50 0.02
C LYS A 223 -21.77 -18.30 0.70
N VAL A 224 -22.73 -17.66 0.06
CA VAL A 224 -23.37 -16.45 0.61
C VAL A 224 -24.31 -16.80 1.77
N PRO A 225 -25.21 -17.80 1.67
CA PRO A 225 -25.99 -18.25 2.82
C PRO A 225 -25.13 -18.64 4.03
N LEU A 226 -24.03 -19.36 3.79
CA LEU A 226 -23.11 -19.77 4.86
C LEU A 226 -22.42 -18.57 5.51
N LEU A 227 -21.91 -17.61 4.72
CA LEU A 227 -21.31 -16.41 5.28
C LEU A 227 -22.28 -15.63 6.15
N ILE A 228 -23.51 -15.43 5.70
CA ILE A 228 -24.55 -14.71 6.45
C ILE A 228 -24.89 -15.45 7.75
N GLY A 229 -25.06 -16.77 7.69
CA GLY A 229 -25.33 -17.58 8.88
C GLY A 229 -24.20 -17.50 9.91
N LEU A 230 -22.96 -17.63 9.46
CA LEU A 230 -21.79 -17.52 10.32
C LEU A 230 -21.64 -16.09 10.91
N LEU A 231 -21.89 -15.04 10.14
CA LEU A 231 -21.85 -13.67 10.64
C LEU A 231 -22.89 -13.41 11.74
N HIS A 232 -24.08 -14.04 11.67
CA HIS A 232 -25.08 -13.97 12.72
C HIS A 232 -24.69 -14.74 13.99
N GLN A 233 -24.01 -15.88 13.85
CA GLN A 233 -23.61 -16.73 14.98
C GLN A 233 -22.40 -16.19 15.74
N THR A 234 -21.47 -15.55 15.04
CA THR A 234 -20.18 -15.15 15.62
C THR A 234 -20.20 -13.82 16.34
N GLU A 235 -21.34 -13.10 16.37
CA GLU A 235 -21.43 -11.73 16.90
C GLU A 235 -20.26 -10.86 16.44
N ALA A 236 -19.92 -10.99 15.17
CA ALA A 236 -18.67 -10.48 14.59
C ALA A 236 -18.63 -8.95 14.60
N VAL A 237 -17.95 -8.37 15.58
CA VAL A 237 -17.92 -6.92 15.81
C VAL A 237 -17.05 -6.20 14.77
N ARG A 238 -15.93 -6.79 14.36
CA ARG A 238 -15.02 -6.25 13.34
C ARG A 238 -14.52 -7.41 12.48
N THR A 239 -15.17 -7.60 11.35
CA THR A 239 -14.91 -8.72 10.44
C THR A 239 -14.32 -8.26 9.13
N MET A 240 -13.25 -8.91 8.70
CA MET A 240 -12.74 -8.78 7.34
C MET A 240 -13.17 -9.95 6.49
N VAL A 241 -13.71 -9.66 5.30
CA VAL A 241 -14.08 -10.67 4.31
C VAL A 241 -13.20 -10.49 3.07
N PHE A 242 -12.40 -11.50 2.75
CA PHE A 242 -11.52 -11.50 1.59
C PHE A 242 -12.16 -12.16 0.38
N VAL A 243 -12.07 -11.48 -0.75
CA VAL A 243 -12.54 -11.95 -2.07
C VAL A 243 -11.47 -11.73 -3.12
N ASN A 244 -11.47 -12.53 -4.19
CA ASN A 244 -10.44 -12.46 -5.22
C ASN A 244 -10.73 -11.38 -6.28
N THR A 245 -11.99 -10.96 -6.46
CA THR A 245 -12.35 -9.99 -7.50
C THR A 245 -13.12 -8.78 -6.96
N LYS A 246 -12.95 -7.62 -7.62
CA LYS A 246 -13.72 -6.41 -7.32
C LYS A 246 -15.23 -6.65 -7.48
N ARG A 247 -15.62 -7.38 -8.53
CA ARG A 247 -17.02 -7.67 -8.82
C ARG A 247 -17.67 -8.50 -7.70
N THR A 248 -16.94 -9.47 -7.18
CA THR A 248 -17.39 -10.26 -6.01
C THR A 248 -17.54 -9.34 -4.79
N ALA A 249 -16.58 -8.44 -4.55
CA ALA A 249 -16.65 -7.49 -3.45
C ALA A 249 -17.91 -6.60 -3.50
N GLU A 250 -18.19 -6.00 -4.65
CA GLU A 250 -19.36 -5.14 -4.86
C GLU A 250 -20.69 -5.90 -4.71
N ARG A 251 -20.75 -7.12 -5.29
CA ARG A 251 -21.94 -7.97 -5.17
C ARG A 251 -22.18 -8.39 -3.71
N LEU A 252 -21.11 -8.78 -3.02
CA LEU A 252 -21.20 -9.23 -1.64
C LEU A 252 -21.57 -8.06 -0.70
N GLU A 253 -21.03 -6.86 -0.91
CA GLU A 253 -21.43 -5.65 -0.20
C GLU A 253 -22.94 -5.39 -0.34
N ALA A 254 -23.44 -5.38 -1.57
CA ALA A 254 -24.86 -5.15 -1.83
C ALA A 254 -25.74 -6.20 -1.16
N THR A 255 -25.32 -7.47 -1.20
CA THR A 255 -26.08 -8.58 -0.60
C THR A 255 -26.05 -8.50 0.94
N LEU A 256 -24.89 -8.25 1.56
CA LEU A 256 -24.82 -8.11 3.01
C LEU A 256 -25.65 -6.94 3.52
N LYS A 257 -25.63 -5.79 2.82
CA LYS A 257 -26.48 -4.64 3.15
C LYS A 257 -27.98 -4.95 3.05
N ALA A 258 -28.40 -5.67 1.99
CA ALA A 258 -29.79 -6.08 1.82
C ALA A 258 -30.26 -7.03 2.95
N ASN A 259 -29.33 -7.72 3.61
CA ASN A 259 -29.59 -8.62 4.73
C ASN A 259 -29.25 -8.00 6.09
N GLY A 260 -29.16 -6.66 6.18
CA GLY A 260 -29.07 -5.92 7.44
C GLY A 260 -27.67 -5.71 8.01
N PHE A 261 -26.60 -6.06 7.29
CA PHE A 261 -25.23 -5.85 7.77
C PHE A 261 -24.69 -4.50 7.36
N GLU A 262 -24.00 -3.81 8.28
CA GLU A 262 -23.17 -2.64 7.99
C GLU A 262 -21.86 -3.11 7.32
N ALA A 263 -21.88 -3.19 5.99
CA ALA A 263 -20.77 -3.70 5.16
C ALA A 263 -20.28 -2.66 4.15
N GLN A 264 -18.99 -2.61 3.88
CA GLN A 264 -18.38 -1.78 2.84
C GLN A 264 -17.30 -2.56 2.09
N ALA A 265 -17.26 -2.38 0.76
CA ALA A 265 -16.22 -2.96 -0.08
C ALA A 265 -15.06 -1.98 -0.30
N LEU A 266 -13.85 -2.44 -0.04
CA LEU A 266 -12.61 -1.78 -0.42
C LEU A 266 -12.11 -2.36 -1.73
N SER A 267 -12.19 -1.58 -2.80
CA SER A 267 -11.61 -1.90 -4.11
C SER A 267 -10.75 -0.73 -4.60
N GLY A 268 -9.97 -0.96 -5.66
CA GLY A 268 -9.14 0.09 -6.26
C GLY A 268 -9.93 1.27 -6.83
N ASP A 269 -11.23 1.10 -7.06
CA ASP A 269 -12.09 2.13 -7.66
C ASP A 269 -12.73 3.05 -6.61
N VAL A 270 -12.62 2.72 -5.32
CA VAL A 270 -13.14 3.55 -4.22
C VAL A 270 -12.28 4.82 -4.10
N PRO A 271 -12.88 6.02 -4.18
CA PRO A 271 -12.16 7.28 -3.99
C PRO A 271 -11.41 7.33 -2.66
N GLN A 272 -10.21 7.93 -2.65
CA GLN A 272 -9.29 7.89 -1.51
C GLN A 272 -9.91 8.42 -0.20
N ASN A 273 -10.67 9.52 -0.28
CA ASN A 273 -11.36 10.09 0.87
C ASN A 273 -12.40 9.12 1.47
N LYS A 274 -13.12 8.36 0.61
CA LYS A 274 -14.05 7.32 1.07
C LYS A 274 -13.32 6.13 1.69
N ARG A 275 -12.18 5.69 1.10
CA ARG A 275 -11.38 4.61 1.68
C ARG A 275 -10.91 4.94 3.09
N LEU A 276 -10.36 6.14 3.30
CA LEU A 276 -9.90 6.60 4.62
C LEU A 276 -11.06 6.71 5.61
N ARG A 277 -12.27 7.09 5.13
CA ARG A 277 -13.46 7.10 5.97
C ARG A 277 -13.88 5.68 6.35
N PHE A 278 -13.95 4.74 5.41
CA PHE A 278 -14.35 3.35 5.69
C PHE A 278 -13.40 2.69 6.70
N LEU A 279 -12.09 2.92 6.57
CA LEU A 279 -11.10 2.40 7.52
C LEU A 279 -11.29 2.99 8.93
N ARG A 280 -11.59 4.28 9.02
CA ARG A 280 -11.88 4.93 10.30
C ARG A 280 -13.18 4.39 10.90
N ASP A 281 -14.26 4.33 10.11
CA ASP A 281 -15.54 3.82 10.56
C ASP A 281 -15.44 2.35 11.02
N PHE A 282 -14.58 1.55 10.38
CA PHE A 282 -14.28 0.18 10.79
C PHE A 282 -13.46 0.13 12.08
N HIS A 283 -12.44 0.98 12.20
CA HIS A 283 -11.65 1.12 13.42
C HIS A 283 -12.51 1.54 14.62
N ASP A 284 -13.44 2.49 14.41
CA ASP A 284 -14.34 3.01 15.44
C ASP A 284 -15.51 2.07 15.75
N GLY A 285 -15.60 0.90 15.12
CA GLY A 285 -16.67 -0.08 15.31
C GLY A 285 -18.04 0.32 14.71
N LYS A 286 -18.08 1.40 13.90
CA LYS A 286 -19.28 1.85 13.19
C LYS A 286 -19.60 1.02 11.94
N LEU A 287 -18.59 0.33 11.43
CA LEU A 287 -18.67 -0.58 10.30
C LEU A 287 -18.30 -1.98 10.78
N ALA A 288 -19.24 -2.91 10.72
CA ALA A 288 -19.03 -4.27 11.22
C ALA A 288 -18.25 -5.16 10.25
N VAL A 289 -18.50 -5.01 8.94
CA VAL A 289 -17.92 -5.88 7.90
C VAL A 289 -17.18 -5.07 6.86
N LEU A 290 -15.87 -5.36 6.70
CA LEU A 290 -15.04 -4.78 5.66
C LEU A 290 -14.69 -5.86 4.62
N ILE A 291 -15.17 -5.70 3.39
CA ILE A 291 -14.91 -6.63 2.28
C ILE A 291 -13.71 -6.09 1.50
N ALA A 292 -12.71 -6.91 1.24
CA ALA A 292 -11.50 -6.45 0.56
C ALA A 292 -10.93 -7.49 -0.40
N THR A 293 -10.29 -7.00 -1.46
CA THR A 293 -9.36 -7.81 -2.26
C THR A 293 -7.95 -7.69 -1.69
N ASP A 294 -7.04 -8.63 -1.97
CA ASP A 294 -5.65 -8.57 -1.51
C ASP A 294 -4.99 -7.25 -1.88
N VAL A 295 -5.13 -6.82 -3.14
CA VAL A 295 -4.57 -5.56 -3.62
C VAL A 295 -5.07 -4.36 -2.80
N ALA A 296 -6.35 -4.36 -2.42
CA ALA A 296 -6.94 -3.25 -1.69
C ALA A 296 -6.63 -3.28 -0.18
N SER A 297 -6.39 -4.46 0.39
CA SER A 297 -6.14 -4.65 1.83
C SER A 297 -4.67 -4.58 2.22
N ARG A 298 -3.78 -4.84 1.27
CA ARG A 298 -2.34 -4.79 1.52
C ARG A 298 -1.90 -3.37 1.89
N GLY A 299 -1.02 -3.23 2.88
CA GLY A 299 -0.59 -1.94 3.43
C GLY A 299 -1.64 -1.25 4.31
N LEU A 300 -2.77 -1.91 4.61
CA LEU A 300 -3.72 -1.43 5.61
C LEU A 300 -3.34 -1.99 6.98
N HIS A 301 -3.11 -1.11 7.91
CA HIS A 301 -3.10 -1.49 9.32
C HIS A 301 -4.55 -1.42 9.83
N ILE A 302 -5.13 -2.57 10.02
CA ILE A 302 -6.46 -2.71 10.60
C ILE A 302 -6.25 -3.43 11.91
N PRO A 303 -6.26 -2.73 13.04
CA PRO A 303 -6.13 -3.35 14.36
C PRO A 303 -7.42 -4.05 14.76
N ASP A 304 -7.27 -5.00 15.67
CA ASP A 304 -8.37 -5.64 16.41
C ASP A 304 -9.48 -6.27 15.55
N VAL A 305 -9.10 -6.91 14.43
CA VAL A 305 -10.05 -7.73 13.65
C VAL A 305 -10.34 -9.02 14.43
N SER A 306 -11.59 -9.23 14.78
CA SER A 306 -12.03 -10.42 15.51
C SER A 306 -12.08 -11.66 14.60
N HIS A 307 -12.61 -11.49 13.38
CA HIS A 307 -12.84 -12.57 12.44
C HIS A 307 -12.30 -12.22 11.05
N VAL A 308 -11.61 -13.17 10.43
CA VAL A 308 -11.23 -13.11 9.02
C VAL A 308 -11.97 -14.20 8.27
N PHE A 309 -12.74 -13.82 7.25
CA PHE A 309 -13.34 -14.78 6.33
C PHE A 309 -12.59 -14.74 5.00
N ASN A 310 -12.00 -15.86 4.59
CA ASN A 310 -11.57 -16.07 3.22
C ASN A 310 -12.76 -16.59 2.43
N PHE A 311 -13.65 -15.67 2.00
CA PHE A 311 -14.81 -16.03 1.15
C PHE A 311 -14.35 -16.68 -0.16
N ASP A 312 -13.24 -16.21 -0.72
CA ASP A 312 -12.49 -16.87 -1.77
C ASP A 312 -11.09 -17.20 -1.25
N LEU A 313 -10.62 -18.44 -1.38
CA LEU A 313 -9.24 -18.78 -1.08
C LEU A 313 -8.29 -18.01 -2.00
N PRO A 314 -7.16 -17.50 -1.51
CA PRO A 314 -6.18 -16.83 -2.35
C PRO A 314 -5.48 -17.85 -3.27
N GLN A 315 -4.97 -17.36 -4.40
CA GLN A 315 -4.17 -18.18 -5.31
C GLN A 315 -2.72 -18.37 -4.83
N ASP A 316 -2.21 -17.41 -4.06
CA ASP A 316 -0.88 -17.46 -3.47
C ASP A 316 -0.98 -17.82 -1.98
N ALA A 317 -0.21 -18.82 -1.56
CA ALA A 317 -0.19 -19.29 -0.18
C ALA A 317 0.31 -18.23 0.82
N ALA A 318 1.23 -17.36 0.42
CA ALA A 318 1.69 -16.25 1.25
C ALA A 318 0.57 -15.24 1.52
N ASP A 319 -0.33 -15.01 0.55
CA ASP A 319 -1.49 -14.14 0.74
C ASP A 319 -2.46 -14.71 1.80
N TYR A 320 -2.59 -16.04 1.90
CA TYR A 320 -3.38 -16.68 2.96
C TYR A 320 -2.89 -16.26 4.36
N VAL A 321 -1.61 -16.37 4.61
CA VAL A 321 -1.00 -15.98 5.88
C VAL A 321 -1.13 -14.48 6.14
N HIS A 322 -0.98 -13.65 5.10
CA HIS A 322 -1.20 -12.21 5.20
C HIS A 322 -2.65 -11.84 5.53
N ARG A 323 -3.64 -12.60 5.01
CA ARG A 323 -5.06 -12.39 5.31
C ARG A 323 -5.39 -12.77 6.74
N ILE A 324 -5.05 -14.00 7.16
CA ILE A 324 -5.34 -14.48 8.53
C ILE A 324 -4.57 -13.68 9.57
N GLY A 325 -3.37 -13.19 9.25
CA GLY A 325 -2.60 -12.28 10.10
C GLY A 325 -3.22 -10.88 10.30
N ARG A 326 -4.45 -10.63 9.84
CA ARG A 326 -5.23 -9.43 10.22
C ARG A 326 -5.90 -9.59 11.57
N THR A 327 -6.12 -10.80 12.01
CA THR A 327 -6.59 -11.12 13.38
C THR A 327 -5.43 -11.61 14.26
N ALA A 328 -5.71 -11.93 15.52
CA ALA A 328 -4.75 -12.46 16.53
C ALA A 328 -3.50 -11.58 16.74
N ARG A 329 -3.64 -10.25 16.70
CA ARG A 329 -2.53 -9.31 16.91
C ARG A 329 -2.40 -8.92 18.38
N ALA A 330 -1.17 -8.48 18.74
CA ALA A 330 -0.83 -7.99 20.07
C ALA A 330 -1.14 -8.98 21.22
N GLY A 331 -1.13 -10.30 20.93
CA GLY A 331 -1.38 -11.34 21.93
C GLY A 331 -2.85 -11.77 22.09
N ALA A 332 -3.77 -11.19 21.32
CA ALA A 332 -5.16 -11.63 21.27
C ALA A 332 -5.33 -12.92 20.47
N GLU A 333 -6.38 -13.68 20.72
CA GLU A 333 -6.85 -14.77 19.87
C GLU A 333 -7.71 -14.23 18.75
N GLY A 334 -7.81 -14.96 17.63
CA GLY A 334 -8.63 -14.58 16.50
C GLY A 334 -9.05 -15.75 15.64
N ASP A 335 -10.14 -15.57 14.92
CA ASP A 335 -10.73 -16.60 14.08
C ASP A 335 -10.51 -16.34 12.60
N ALA A 336 -10.06 -17.37 11.87
CA ALA A 336 -9.96 -17.37 10.42
C ALA A 336 -10.81 -18.49 9.83
N ILE A 337 -11.86 -18.12 9.14
CA ILE A 337 -12.81 -19.05 8.51
C ILE A 337 -12.63 -18.97 7.01
N SER A 338 -12.43 -20.12 6.36
CA SER A 338 -12.10 -20.19 4.94
C SER A 338 -13.08 -21.07 4.18
N PHE A 339 -13.43 -20.69 2.95
CA PHE A 339 -14.34 -21.42 2.07
C PHE A 339 -13.57 -22.00 0.88
N ALA A 340 -13.44 -23.32 0.86
CA ALA A 340 -12.85 -24.07 -0.24
C ALA A 340 -13.96 -24.58 -1.17
N CYS A 341 -14.46 -23.69 -2.04
CA CYS A 341 -15.45 -24.05 -3.04
C CYS A 341 -14.80 -24.67 -4.27
N GLU A 342 -15.60 -25.17 -5.22
CA GLU A 342 -15.15 -25.87 -6.44
C GLU A 342 -14.13 -25.06 -7.25
N GLU A 343 -14.24 -23.72 -7.25
CA GLU A 343 -13.37 -22.84 -8.02
C GLU A 343 -12.00 -22.63 -7.35
N TYR A 344 -11.97 -22.54 -6.02
CA TYR A 344 -10.77 -22.10 -5.28
C TYR A 344 -10.12 -23.19 -4.42
N ALA A 345 -10.74 -24.38 -4.28
CA ALA A 345 -10.15 -25.46 -3.51
C ALA A 345 -8.79 -25.97 -4.06
N VAL A 346 -8.50 -25.68 -5.31
CA VAL A 346 -7.24 -26.06 -5.97
C VAL A 346 -6.01 -25.46 -5.29
N SER A 347 -6.12 -24.30 -4.66
CA SER A 347 -5.00 -23.65 -3.94
C SER A 347 -4.78 -24.20 -2.52
N LEU A 348 -5.71 -24.97 -1.97
CA LEU A 348 -5.63 -25.47 -0.60
C LEU A 348 -4.38 -26.30 -0.30
N PRO A 349 -3.93 -27.24 -1.15
CA PRO A 349 -2.73 -28.04 -0.89
C PRO A 349 -1.47 -27.18 -0.74
N ASP A 350 -1.31 -26.14 -1.56
CA ASP A 350 -0.18 -25.23 -1.51
C ASP A 350 -0.22 -24.36 -0.24
N ILE A 351 -1.42 -23.90 0.16
CA ILE A 351 -1.65 -23.16 1.39
C ILE A 351 -1.27 -24.01 2.60
N GLU A 352 -1.75 -25.25 2.72
CA GLU A 352 -1.46 -26.15 3.82
C GLU A 352 0.03 -26.51 3.90
N THR A 353 0.68 -26.69 2.73
CA THR A 353 2.12 -26.92 2.65
C THR A 353 2.89 -25.70 3.18
N TYR A 354 2.47 -24.51 2.83
CA TYR A 354 3.11 -23.24 3.26
C TYR A 354 2.91 -22.99 4.77
N VAL A 355 1.71 -23.25 5.29
CA VAL A 355 1.36 -23.11 6.71
C VAL A 355 2.00 -24.19 7.56
N GLY A 356 2.30 -25.37 6.97
CA GLY A 356 2.96 -26.50 7.61
C GLY A 356 2.04 -27.47 8.35
N HIS A 357 0.73 -27.29 8.23
CA HIS A 357 -0.26 -28.21 8.82
C HIS A 357 -1.56 -28.25 7.99
N LYS A 358 -2.37 -29.26 8.23
CA LYS A 358 -3.71 -29.37 7.67
C LYS A 358 -4.65 -28.41 8.41
N ILE A 359 -5.46 -27.65 7.65
CA ILE A 359 -6.45 -26.75 8.24
C ILE A 359 -7.66 -27.59 8.65
N PRO A 360 -8.09 -27.53 9.93
CA PRO A 360 -9.28 -28.26 10.38
C PRO A 360 -10.51 -27.88 9.58
N PHE A 361 -11.33 -28.84 9.21
CA PHE A 361 -12.59 -28.58 8.51
C PHE A 361 -13.80 -28.96 9.36
N SER A 362 -14.92 -28.32 9.08
CA SER A 362 -16.21 -28.62 9.69
C SER A 362 -17.28 -28.89 8.62
N PRO A 363 -18.17 -29.84 8.83
CA PRO A 363 -19.31 -30.01 7.95
C PRO A 363 -20.26 -28.80 8.02
N ILE A 364 -20.92 -28.50 6.94
CA ILE A 364 -21.94 -27.46 6.88
C ILE A 364 -23.26 -28.03 7.40
N ALA A 365 -23.59 -27.65 8.64
CA ALA A 365 -24.90 -28.00 9.18
C ALA A 365 -25.99 -27.14 8.53
N PRO A 366 -27.18 -27.68 8.23
CA PRO A 366 -28.24 -26.92 7.58
C PRO A 366 -28.61 -25.61 8.29
N GLU A 367 -28.45 -25.56 9.61
CA GLU A 367 -28.74 -24.41 10.47
C GLU A 367 -27.72 -23.25 10.26
N LEU A 368 -26.56 -23.55 9.69
CA LEU A 368 -25.56 -22.56 9.32
C LEU A 368 -25.91 -21.80 8.04
N LEU A 369 -26.80 -22.34 7.22
CA LEU A 369 -27.22 -21.74 5.97
C LEU A 369 -28.38 -20.78 6.20
N ALA A 370 -28.14 -19.48 6.10
CA ALA A 370 -29.18 -18.47 6.23
C ALA A 370 -30.31 -18.70 5.20
N GLN A 371 -31.54 -18.71 5.68
CA GLN A 371 -32.72 -18.86 4.83
C GLN A 371 -33.24 -17.50 4.35
N GLY A 372 -33.85 -17.46 3.15
CA GLY A 372 -34.47 -16.24 2.63
C GLY A 372 -33.49 -15.12 2.31
N VAL A 373 -32.26 -15.44 1.93
CA VAL A 373 -31.21 -14.47 1.58
C VAL A 373 -31.68 -13.55 0.46
N ILE A 374 -31.67 -12.23 0.73
CA ILE A 374 -32.03 -11.20 -0.24
C ILE A 374 -30.81 -10.89 -1.09
N ALA A 375 -30.90 -11.14 -2.41
CA ALA A 375 -29.84 -10.79 -3.34
C ALA A 375 -29.77 -9.26 -3.51
N GLY A 376 -28.66 -8.66 -3.14
CA GLY A 376 -28.42 -7.24 -3.34
C GLY A 376 -28.03 -6.90 -4.78
N VAL A 377 -28.49 -5.76 -5.27
CA VAL A 377 -28.08 -5.22 -6.58
C VAL A 377 -26.94 -4.24 -6.38
N PRO A 378 -25.74 -4.48 -6.95
CA PRO A 378 -24.64 -3.53 -6.85
C PRO A 378 -25.03 -2.17 -7.45
N ILE A 379 -24.89 -1.12 -6.69
CA ILE A 379 -25.03 0.25 -7.20
C ILE A 379 -23.80 0.51 -8.07
N ARG A 380 -23.96 0.47 -9.39
CA ARG A 380 -22.88 0.84 -10.32
C ARG A 380 -22.47 2.27 -10.03
N SER A 381 -21.27 2.49 -9.51
CA SER A 381 -20.66 3.81 -9.54
C SER A 381 -20.51 4.21 -10.99
N SER A 382 -21.16 5.33 -11.38
CA SER A 382 -21.03 5.88 -12.72
C SER A 382 -19.55 6.05 -13.06
N PRO A 383 -19.12 5.69 -14.30
CA PRO A 383 -17.74 5.94 -14.71
C PRO A 383 -17.47 7.43 -14.55
N HIS A 384 -16.35 7.78 -13.93
CA HIS A 384 -15.88 9.17 -13.90
C HIS A 384 -15.84 9.70 -15.34
N PRO A 385 -16.47 10.86 -15.65
CA PRO A 385 -16.32 11.51 -16.94
C PRO A 385 -14.97 12.25 -16.96
N GLY A 386 -13.89 11.48 -17.08
CA GLY A 386 -12.53 12.01 -17.11
C GLY A 386 -11.70 11.30 -18.15
N GLY A 387 -11.90 11.65 -19.44
CA GLY A 387 -11.11 11.07 -20.53
C GLY A 387 -11.65 11.32 -21.92
N ALA A 388 -12.45 12.36 -22.13
CA ALA A 388 -12.75 12.80 -23.49
C ALA A 388 -11.47 13.37 -24.10
N ARG A 389 -10.75 12.55 -24.83
CA ARG A 389 -9.74 12.99 -25.80
C ARG A 389 -10.44 13.95 -26.77
N ARG A 390 -10.13 15.23 -26.69
CA ARG A 390 -10.45 16.20 -27.73
C ARG A 390 -9.67 15.79 -28.99
N HIS A 391 -10.31 15.04 -29.88
CA HIS A 391 -9.94 15.02 -31.28
C HIS A 391 -10.44 16.34 -31.84
N GLY A 392 -9.54 17.26 -32.17
CA GLY A 392 -9.75 18.41 -32.99
C GLY A 392 -10.02 17.95 -34.42
N GLY A 393 -11.29 17.96 -34.80
CA GLY A 393 -11.75 17.84 -36.16
C GLY A 393 -12.20 19.23 -36.61
N GLY A 394 -11.33 19.98 -37.27
CA GLY A 394 -11.70 21.16 -38.02
C GLY A 394 -12.43 20.73 -39.30
N GLY A 395 -13.68 21.15 -39.44
CA GLY A 395 -14.48 20.97 -40.65
C GLY A 395 -15.48 22.11 -40.76
N GLY A 396 -15.01 23.28 -41.21
CA GLY A 396 -15.87 24.39 -41.58
C GLY A 396 -16.27 24.28 -43.04
N GLY A 397 -17.51 23.86 -43.31
CA GLY A 397 -18.14 24.04 -44.59
C GLY A 397 -18.74 25.42 -44.69
N ARG A 398 -18.40 26.17 -45.72
CA ARG A 398 -19.22 27.25 -46.28
C ARG A 398 -19.22 27.17 -47.80
N SER A 399 -20.38 26.91 -48.32
CA SER A 399 -20.81 27.06 -49.70
C SER A 399 -20.75 28.54 -50.14
N GLY A 400 -20.39 28.75 -51.42
CA GLY A 400 -20.65 30.03 -52.09
C GLY A 400 -19.80 30.24 -53.34
N GLY A 401 -20.28 29.85 -54.44
CA GLY A 401 -20.52 30.52 -55.74
C GLY A 401 -19.38 31.16 -56.50
N GLY A 402 -19.19 30.69 -57.71
CA GLY A 402 -19.03 31.62 -58.84
C GLY A 402 -17.68 31.71 -59.54
N GLY A 403 -17.56 31.11 -60.70
CA GLY A 403 -17.06 31.85 -61.85
C GLY A 403 -15.63 31.75 -62.30
N GLY A 404 -15.32 31.00 -63.35
CA GLY A 404 -14.61 31.63 -64.45
C GLY A 404 -13.17 31.31 -64.74
N ARG A 405 -12.98 30.44 -65.75
CA ARG A 405 -12.03 30.55 -66.87
C ARG A 405 -10.51 30.44 -66.68
N ALA A 406 -10.00 29.37 -67.30
CA ALA A 406 -9.06 29.36 -68.45
C ALA A 406 -7.55 29.60 -68.25
N GLY A 407 -6.78 28.66 -68.80
CA GLY A 407 -5.45 28.88 -69.39
C GLY A 407 -4.33 28.24 -68.55
N GLY A 408 -3.70 27.18 -68.97
CA GLY A 408 -2.86 27.00 -70.10
C GLY A 408 -1.44 26.66 -69.67
N GLY A 409 -0.88 25.53 -70.13
CA GLY A 409 0.51 25.34 -70.40
C GLY A 409 1.39 24.79 -69.22
N GLY A 410 1.95 23.64 -69.25
CA GLY A 410 2.84 23.10 -70.15
C GLY A 410 4.19 22.81 -69.51
N GLY A 411 4.70 21.63 -69.66
CA GLY A 411 6.15 21.34 -69.56
C GLY A 411 6.66 20.52 -68.40
N ARG A 412 6.66 19.22 -68.43
CA ARG A 412 7.75 18.31 -68.94
C ARG A 412 9.12 18.40 -68.26
N ARG A 413 9.56 17.22 -67.87
CA ARG A 413 10.92 16.62 -67.75
C ARG A 413 11.43 16.53 -66.28
N GLY A 414 11.66 15.45 -65.71
CA GLY A 414 12.35 14.23 -65.94
C GLY A 414 13.81 14.26 -65.44
N PRO A 415 14.27 13.20 -64.73
CA PRO A 415 15.47 13.22 -63.90
C PRO A 415 16.77 12.88 -64.64
N PRO A 416 17.96 12.90 -64.02
CA PRO A 416 18.65 11.66 -63.72
C PRO A 416 19.56 11.70 -62.49
N ALA A 417 19.67 10.60 -61.73
CA ALA A 417 20.67 9.52 -61.75
C ALA A 417 22.16 9.93 -61.67
N GLY A 418 22.87 9.38 -60.71
CA GLY A 418 24.26 9.07 -60.90
C GLY A 418 25.16 9.15 -59.70
N ARG A 419 25.54 7.98 -59.18
CA ARG A 419 26.86 7.36 -58.97
C ARG A 419 27.78 7.90 -57.87
N ARG A 420 28.07 7.07 -56.89
CA ARG A 420 29.23 6.14 -56.70
C ARG A 420 30.59 6.79 -56.41
N HIS A 421 31.16 6.30 -55.42
CA HIS A 421 32.54 5.93 -55.06
C HIS A 421 32.93 6.54 -53.69
N GLY A 422 33.50 5.87 -52.75
CA GLY A 422 34.31 4.69 -52.74
C GLY A 422 35.53 4.93 -51.86
N GLY A 423 35.84 3.98 -50.99
CA GLY A 423 37.18 3.76 -50.47
C GLY A 423 37.60 4.65 -49.30
N GLY A 424 38.17 4.19 -48.27
CA GLY A 424 38.91 3.02 -47.91
C GLY A 424 39.74 3.27 -46.66
N ARG A 425 39.91 2.23 -45.91
CA ARG A 425 41.08 1.78 -45.14
C ARG A 425 41.86 2.67 -44.20
N GLY A 426 42.07 2.08 -43.02
CA GLY A 426 43.31 2.02 -42.23
C GLY A 426 43.23 2.78 -40.94
N GLY A 427 43.33 2.23 -39.80
CA GLY A 427 44.27 1.26 -39.29
C GLY A 427 45.13 1.91 -38.22
N ARG A 428 44.93 1.60 -37.05
CA ARG A 428 45.80 1.20 -35.94
C ARG A 428 45.03 1.25 -34.63
#